data_a4dcaf81bfad725d5018ebadca912806
#
_entry.id   a4dcaf81bfad725d5018ebadca912806
#
_cell.length_a   1.000
_cell.length_b   1.000
_cell.length_c   1.000
_cell.angle_alpha   90.00
_cell.angle_beta   90.00
_cell.angle_gamma   90.00
#
_symmetry.space_group_name_H-M   'P 1'
#
loop_
_entity.id
_entity.type
_entity.pdbx_description
1 polymer ?
#
loop_
_entity_poly.entity_id
_entity_poly.type
_entity_poly.pdbx_seq_one_letter_code
_entity_poly.pdbx_strand_id
1 'polypeptide(L)'
;MEQFDARMKSLLKDEYDDFKKALLEKPVKGLYLNRNKKNVERVLDKNYVEHHPIVENGYLYDENYHPGRSAYFLAGLYYIQEPSAMLVADALPIEPDDFVLDMCAAPGGKSCEIASRLTGEGVLIANDIEASRARILSENIERF
;
A
#
# COMPACT_ATOMS: atom_id res chain seq x y z
N MET A 1 -8.65 14.71 -22.59
CA MET A 1 -7.19 14.94 -22.37
C MET A 1 -6.85 16.45 -22.39
N GLU A 2 -7.26 17.22 -23.40
CA GLU A 2 -6.96 18.66 -23.52
C GLU A 2 -7.40 19.51 -22.30
N GLN A 3 -8.59 19.28 -21.77
CA GLN A 3 -9.08 20.02 -20.58
C GLN A 3 -8.26 19.70 -19.31
N PHE A 4 -7.82 18.44 -19.15
CA PHE A 4 -6.96 18.06 -18.05
C PHE A 4 -5.59 18.73 -18.17
N ASP A 5 -4.96 18.67 -19.35
CA ASP A 5 -3.68 19.32 -19.61
C ASP A 5 -3.73 20.83 -19.35
N ALA A 6 -4.75 21.51 -19.87
CA ALA A 6 -4.94 22.95 -19.65
C ALA A 6 -5.08 23.30 -18.15
N ARG A 7 -5.84 22.49 -17.40
CA ARG A 7 -6.01 22.66 -15.96
C ARG A 7 -4.70 22.44 -15.20
N MET A 8 -3.98 21.34 -15.48
CA MET A 8 -2.71 21.05 -14.83
C MET A 8 -1.66 22.12 -15.12
N LYS A 9 -1.57 22.59 -16.36
CA LYS A 9 -0.68 23.68 -16.75
C LYS A 9 -0.96 24.97 -15.99
N SER A 10 -2.25 25.31 -15.78
CA SER A 10 -2.64 26.47 -15.01
C SER A 10 -2.30 26.33 -13.52
N LEU A 11 -2.41 25.13 -12.95
CA LEU A 11 -2.14 24.85 -11.53
C LEU A 11 -0.65 24.77 -11.23
N LEU A 12 0.09 24.02 -12.04
CA LEU A 12 1.49 23.66 -11.78
C LEU A 12 2.50 24.66 -12.35
N LYS A 13 2.08 25.51 -13.30
CA LYS A 13 2.93 26.54 -13.91
C LYS A 13 4.27 25.96 -14.38
N ASP A 14 5.37 26.36 -13.72
CA ASP A 14 6.73 25.98 -14.07
C ASP A 14 7.01 24.48 -13.81
N GLU A 15 6.25 23.84 -12.90
CA GLU A 15 6.37 22.39 -12.62
C GLU A 15 5.62 21.50 -13.61
N TYR A 16 4.83 22.09 -14.52
CA TYR A 16 3.98 21.31 -15.43
C TYR A 16 4.77 20.36 -16.36
N ASP A 17 5.92 20.78 -16.86
CA ASP A 17 6.70 19.97 -17.78
C ASP A 17 7.33 18.75 -17.07
N ASP A 18 7.75 18.89 -15.83
CA ASP A 18 8.27 17.79 -15.02
C ASP A 18 7.14 16.84 -14.60
N PHE A 19 5.99 17.36 -14.22
CA PHE A 19 4.77 16.57 -14.01
C PHE A 19 4.41 15.74 -15.25
N LYS A 20 4.45 16.37 -16.45
CA LYS A 20 4.13 15.68 -17.68
C LYS A 20 5.12 14.57 -18.03
N LYS A 21 6.42 14.78 -17.76
CA LYS A 21 7.44 13.73 -17.91
C LYS A 21 7.17 12.57 -16.94
N ALA A 22 6.89 12.87 -15.66
CA ALA A 22 6.60 11.85 -14.65
C ALA A 22 5.39 10.97 -15.00
N LEU A 23 4.36 11.53 -15.65
CA LEU A 23 3.21 10.76 -16.14
C LEU A 23 3.55 9.73 -17.23
N LEU A 24 4.67 9.91 -17.92
CA LEU A 24 5.15 8.98 -18.97
C LEU A 24 6.12 7.93 -18.43
N GLU A 25 6.58 8.08 -17.20
CA GLU A 25 7.44 7.10 -16.55
C GLU A 25 6.66 5.86 -16.14
N LYS A 26 7.35 4.72 -16.04
CA LYS A 26 6.74 3.50 -15.53
C LYS A 26 6.39 3.67 -14.05
N PRO A 27 5.19 3.27 -13.62
CA PRO A 27 4.82 3.35 -12.22
C PRO A 27 5.72 2.46 -11.36
N VAL A 28 6.21 3.00 -10.27
CA VAL A 28 6.93 2.23 -9.26
C VAL A 28 5.95 1.29 -8.56
N LYS A 29 6.37 0.04 -8.38
CA LYS A 29 5.56 -1.00 -7.73
C LYS A 29 6.11 -1.29 -6.35
N GLY A 30 5.22 -1.63 -5.43
CA GLY A 30 5.61 -1.91 -4.06
C GLY A 30 4.79 -3.02 -3.41
N LEU A 31 5.32 -3.50 -2.30
CA LEU A 31 4.64 -4.42 -1.39
C LEU A 31 4.98 -4.06 0.06
N TYR A 32 4.05 -4.33 0.96
CA TYR A 32 4.18 -4.13 2.40
C TYR A 32 4.18 -5.48 3.11
N LEU A 33 5.22 -5.77 3.91
CA LEU A 33 5.34 -7.02 4.65
C LEU A 33 4.40 -7.06 5.86
N ASN A 34 3.80 -8.22 6.09
CA ASN A 34 3.00 -8.47 7.27
C ASN A 34 3.87 -8.62 8.52
N ARG A 35 3.90 -7.61 9.37
CA ARG A 35 4.70 -7.55 10.61
C ARG A 35 4.37 -8.68 11.60
N ASN A 36 3.16 -9.23 11.53
CA ASN A 36 2.70 -10.30 12.42
C ASN A 36 3.20 -11.69 12.04
N LYS A 37 3.81 -11.82 10.84
CA LYS A 37 4.41 -13.08 10.37
C LYS A 37 5.91 -13.10 10.63
N LYS A 38 6.41 -14.15 11.27
CA LYS A 38 7.84 -14.26 11.61
C LYS A 38 8.68 -14.57 10.37
N ASN A 39 9.87 -13.96 10.29
CA ASN A 39 10.87 -14.16 9.23
C ASN A 39 10.33 -13.88 7.82
N VAL A 40 9.38 -12.97 7.70
CA VAL A 40 8.70 -12.67 6.44
C VAL A 40 9.66 -12.09 5.38
N GLU A 41 10.74 -11.42 5.79
CA GLU A 41 11.75 -10.86 4.89
C GLU A 41 12.47 -11.93 4.05
N ARG A 42 12.48 -13.19 4.52
CA ARG A 42 13.14 -14.30 3.83
C ARG A 42 12.40 -14.76 2.57
N VAL A 43 11.14 -14.35 2.40
CA VAL A 43 10.35 -14.70 1.22
C VAL A 43 10.60 -13.76 0.04
N LEU A 44 11.31 -12.66 0.28
CA LEU A 44 11.64 -11.68 -0.75
C LEU A 44 12.88 -12.10 -1.52
N ASP A 45 12.79 -12.06 -2.84
CA ASP A 45 13.97 -12.24 -3.68
C ASP A 45 14.72 -10.90 -3.81
N LYS A 46 15.84 -10.82 -3.09
CA LYS A 46 16.69 -9.63 -3.02
C LYS A 46 17.27 -9.16 -4.35
N ASN A 47 17.17 -9.96 -5.41
CA ASN A 47 17.60 -9.54 -6.74
C ASN A 47 16.56 -8.65 -7.43
N TYR A 48 15.31 -8.65 -6.96
CA TYR A 48 14.18 -7.95 -7.60
C TYR A 48 13.50 -6.93 -6.70
N VAL A 49 13.87 -6.90 -5.41
CA VAL A 49 13.26 -5.99 -4.44
C VAL A 49 14.32 -5.14 -3.74
N GLU A 50 13.98 -3.89 -3.46
CA GLU A 50 14.75 -2.97 -2.62
C GLU A 50 13.86 -2.41 -1.52
N HIS A 51 14.48 -2.04 -0.40
CA HIS A 51 13.75 -1.48 0.73
C HIS A 51 13.18 -0.11 0.38
N HIS A 52 11.95 0.17 0.79
CA HIS A 52 11.35 1.49 0.65
C HIS A 52 12.15 2.52 1.47
N PRO A 53 12.48 3.70 0.92
CA PRO A 53 13.38 4.65 1.58
C PRO A 53 12.85 5.22 2.91
N ILE A 54 11.53 5.14 3.15
CA ILE A 54 10.87 5.74 4.33
C ILE A 54 10.15 4.65 5.14
N VAL A 55 9.36 3.79 4.49
CA VAL A 55 8.47 2.82 5.17
C VAL A 55 9.25 1.57 5.55
N GLU A 56 9.37 1.28 6.85
CA GLU A 56 10.20 0.20 7.41
C GLU A 56 9.88 -1.19 6.84
N ASN A 57 8.62 -1.51 6.64
CA ASN A 57 8.18 -2.82 6.09
C ASN A 57 7.73 -2.73 4.64
N GLY A 58 8.03 -1.60 3.98
CA GLY A 58 7.77 -1.37 2.58
C GLY A 58 8.94 -1.81 1.70
N TYR A 59 8.61 -2.34 0.53
CA TYR A 59 9.59 -2.73 -0.48
C TYR A 59 9.13 -2.28 -1.85
N LEU A 60 10.08 -1.83 -2.66
CA LEU A 60 9.89 -1.54 -4.07
C LEU A 60 10.30 -2.77 -4.88
N TYR A 61 9.70 -2.98 -6.04
CA TYR A 61 10.10 -4.07 -6.93
C TYR A 61 9.99 -3.70 -8.40
N ASP A 62 10.81 -4.35 -9.23
CA ASP A 62 10.86 -4.14 -10.65
C ASP A 62 9.77 -4.91 -11.42
N GLU A 63 9.69 -4.66 -12.72
CA GLU A 63 8.67 -5.24 -13.59
C GLU A 63 8.80 -6.77 -13.80
N ASN A 64 9.98 -7.34 -13.52
CA ASN A 64 10.24 -8.77 -13.68
C ASN A 64 9.76 -9.58 -12.47
N TYR A 65 9.59 -8.93 -11.32
CA TYR A 65 9.05 -9.56 -10.13
C TYR A 65 7.52 -9.59 -10.15
N HIS A 66 6.95 -10.76 -9.94
CA HIS A 66 5.50 -10.99 -9.98
C HIS A 66 4.95 -11.51 -8.64
N PRO A 67 5.02 -10.71 -7.56
CA PRO A 67 4.66 -11.16 -6.21
C PRO A 67 3.21 -11.66 -6.12
N GLY A 68 2.28 -11.13 -6.90
CA GLY A 68 0.87 -11.54 -6.90
C GLY A 68 0.63 -12.99 -7.36
N ARG A 69 1.63 -13.64 -7.96
CA ARG A 69 1.56 -15.06 -8.39
C ARG A 69 2.20 -16.01 -7.38
N SER A 70 2.73 -15.49 -6.29
CA SER A 70 3.43 -16.27 -5.28
C SER A 70 2.47 -16.92 -4.29
N ALA A 71 2.80 -18.11 -3.83
CA ALA A 71 2.13 -18.74 -2.68
C ALA A 71 2.25 -17.90 -1.41
N TYR A 72 3.31 -17.12 -1.26
CA TYR A 72 3.50 -16.20 -0.15
C TYR A 72 2.48 -15.06 -0.12
N PHE A 73 2.08 -14.58 -1.30
CA PHE A 73 0.99 -13.62 -1.43
C PHE A 73 -0.34 -14.22 -0.97
N LEU A 74 -0.63 -15.44 -1.41
CA LEU A 74 -1.85 -16.17 -1.00
C LEU A 74 -1.86 -16.49 0.51
N ALA A 75 -0.69 -16.69 1.11
CA ALA A 75 -0.54 -16.92 2.54
C ALA A 75 -0.52 -15.61 3.38
N GLY A 76 -0.72 -14.45 2.76
CA GLY A 76 -0.80 -13.16 3.45
C GLY A 76 0.51 -12.69 4.06
N LEU A 77 1.66 -13.07 3.51
CA LEU A 77 2.96 -12.64 4.03
C LEU A 77 3.30 -11.20 3.62
N TYR A 78 2.64 -10.68 2.63
CA TYR A 78 2.71 -9.27 2.20
C TYR A 78 1.45 -8.84 1.46
N TYR A 79 1.24 -7.53 1.42
CA TYR A 79 0.22 -6.87 0.62
C TYR A 79 0.89 -6.11 -0.53
N ILE A 80 0.36 -6.23 -1.76
CA ILE A 80 0.85 -5.45 -2.89
C ILE A 80 0.19 -4.08 -2.84
N GLN A 81 1.01 -3.04 -2.68
CA GLN A 81 0.55 -1.68 -2.48
C GLN A 81 1.45 -0.71 -3.24
N GLU A 82 0.85 0.35 -3.77
CA GLU A 82 1.60 1.44 -4.36
C GLU A 82 2.45 2.15 -3.28
N PRO A 83 3.73 2.46 -3.55
CA PRO A 83 4.66 2.94 -2.52
C PRO A 83 4.20 4.21 -1.78
N SER A 84 3.66 5.21 -2.50
CA SER A 84 3.19 6.44 -1.85
C SER A 84 1.97 6.21 -0.96
N ALA A 85 1.15 5.19 -1.26
CA ALA A 85 -0.01 4.84 -0.45
C ALA A 85 0.37 4.24 0.91
N MET A 86 1.55 3.62 1.04
CA MET A 86 2.07 3.11 2.31
C MET A 86 2.37 4.25 3.29
N LEU A 87 2.86 5.39 2.79
CA LEU A 87 3.21 6.55 3.62
C LEU A 87 2.02 7.08 4.45
N VAL A 88 0.80 6.88 3.99
CA VAL A 88 -0.40 7.38 4.69
C VAL A 88 -0.60 6.69 6.03
N ALA A 89 -0.53 5.37 6.06
CA ALA A 89 -0.65 4.62 7.30
C ALA A 89 0.65 4.69 8.13
N ASP A 90 1.81 4.73 7.46
CA ASP A 90 3.11 4.85 8.13
C ASP A 90 3.25 6.15 8.92
N ALA A 91 2.70 7.26 8.42
CA ALA A 91 2.71 8.55 9.08
C ALA A 91 1.81 8.65 10.32
N LEU A 92 0.92 7.69 10.56
CA LEU A 92 0.05 7.69 11.71
C LEU A 92 0.77 7.13 12.96
N PRO A 93 0.69 7.81 14.11
CA PRO A 93 1.28 7.35 15.36
C PRO A 93 0.40 6.28 16.03
N ILE A 94 0.26 5.12 15.38
CA ILE A 94 -0.61 4.03 15.85
C ILE A 94 0.09 3.22 16.93
N GLU A 95 -0.56 3.14 18.10
CA GLU A 95 -0.14 2.33 19.23
C GLU A 95 -0.88 0.98 19.26
N PRO A 96 -0.32 -0.06 19.93
CA PRO A 96 -0.88 -1.42 19.89
C PRO A 96 -2.34 -1.57 20.32
N ASP A 97 -2.81 -0.72 21.24
CA ASP A 97 -4.14 -0.80 21.86
C ASP A 97 -5.13 0.26 21.32
N ASP A 98 -4.76 0.95 20.24
CA ASP A 98 -5.58 2.02 19.67
C ASP A 98 -6.89 1.52 19.06
N PHE A 99 -7.90 2.40 19.07
CA PHE A 99 -9.14 2.24 18.33
C PHE A 99 -9.06 3.09 17.06
N VAL A 100 -8.97 2.44 15.91
CA VAL A 100 -8.77 3.10 14.62
C VAL A 100 -9.99 2.90 13.73
N LEU A 101 -10.44 3.97 13.08
CA LEU A 101 -11.49 3.95 12.07
C LEU A 101 -10.91 4.29 10.69
N ASP A 102 -10.94 3.33 9.76
CA ASP A 102 -10.66 3.57 8.33
C ASP A 102 -12.00 3.70 7.58
N MET A 103 -12.38 4.94 7.24
CA MET A 103 -13.69 5.24 6.64
C MET A 103 -13.78 4.90 5.15
N CYS A 104 -12.66 4.76 4.45
CA CYS A 104 -12.57 4.51 3.02
C CYS A 104 -11.57 3.38 2.74
N ALA A 105 -11.78 2.24 3.37
CA ALA A 105 -10.79 1.20 3.58
C ALA A 105 -10.46 0.36 2.34
N ALA A 106 -11.45 0.09 1.48
CA ALA A 106 -11.23 -0.82 0.35
C ALA A 106 -10.22 -0.27 -0.68
N PRO A 107 -9.38 -1.13 -1.26
CA PRO A 107 -9.38 -2.61 -1.16
C PRO A 107 -8.64 -3.19 0.07
N GLY A 108 -8.12 -2.38 1.01
CA GLY A 108 -7.58 -2.87 2.27
C GLY A 108 -6.09 -2.63 2.53
N GLY A 109 -5.34 -1.99 1.62
CA GLY A 109 -3.89 -1.81 1.78
C GLY A 109 -3.52 -1.06 3.05
N LYS A 110 -4.13 0.11 3.30
CA LYS A 110 -3.90 0.89 4.51
C LYS A 110 -4.45 0.19 5.75
N SER A 111 -5.63 -0.42 5.64
CA SER A 111 -6.24 -1.19 6.74
C SER A 111 -5.36 -2.38 7.16
N CYS A 112 -4.78 -3.14 6.22
CA CYS A 112 -3.85 -4.21 6.52
C CYS A 112 -2.59 -3.70 7.23
N GLU A 113 -2.04 -2.59 6.77
CA GLU A 113 -0.89 -1.94 7.39
C GLU A 113 -1.20 -1.48 8.81
N ILE A 114 -2.35 -0.82 9.04
CA ILE A 114 -2.83 -0.41 10.36
C ILE A 114 -3.04 -1.64 11.25
N ALA A 115 -3.76 -2.66 10.78
CA ALA A 115 -4.02 -3.88 11.52
C ALA A 115 -2.74 -4.59 11.98
N SER A 116 -1.67 -4.53 11.18
CA SER A 116 -0.38 -5.12 11.55
C SER A 116 0.30 -4.44 12.74
N ARG A 117 -0.12 -3.23 13.10
CA ARG A 117 0.40 -2.46 14.26
C ARG A 117 -0.44 -2.64 15.52
N LEU A 118 -1.71 -3.02 15.39
CA LEU A 118 -2.62 -3.27 16.50
C LEU A 118 -2.37 -4.66 17.10
N THR A 119 -1.27 -4.80 17.83
CA THR A 119 -0.80 -6.09 18.37
C THR A 119 -1.29 -6.37 19.79
N GLY A 120 -1.97 -5.41 20.43
CA GLY A 120 -2.58 -5.51 21.76
C GLY A 120 -4.09 -5.79 21.70
N GLU A 121 -4.87 -5.05 22.47
CA GLU A 121 -6.34 -5.11 22.49
C GLU A 121 -6.98 -4.05 21.57
N GLY A 122 -6.18 -3.46 20.69
CA GLY A 122 -6.62 -2.44 19.73
C GLY A 122 -7.65 -2.97 18.73
N VAL A 123 -8.47 -2.07 18.20
CA VAL A 123 -9.57 -2.39 17.30
C VAL A 123 -9.46 -1.55 16.04
N LEU A 124 -9.50 -2.20 14.89
CA LEU A 124 -9.67 -1.54 13.59
C LEU A 124 -11.12 -1.74 13.09
N ILE A 125 -11.81 -0.62 12.86
CA ILE A 125 -13.09 -0.60 12.16
C ILE A 125 -12.78 -0.14 10.73
N ALA A 126 -12.93 -1.04 9.77
CA ALA A 126 -12.69 -0.75 8.35
C ALA A 126 -14.03 -0.70 7.60
N ASN A 127 -14.32 0.44 6.96
CA ASN A 127 -15.57 0.69 6.27
C ASN A 127 -15.33 1.05 4.79
N ASP A 128 -16.24 0.66 3.94
CA ASP A 128 -16.35 1.20 2.57
C ASP A 128 -17.83 1.32 2.19
N ILE A 129 -18.19 2.40 1.50
CA ILE A 129 -19.57 2.68 1.10
C ILE A 129 -20.05 1.71 0.02
N GLU A 130 -19.16 1.16 -0.78
CA GLU A 130 -19.47 0.27 -1.89
C GLU A 130 -19.38 -1.20 -1.43
N ALA A 131 -20.51 -1.90 -1.39
CA ALA A 131 -20.59 -3.27 -0.88
C ALA A 131 -19.68 -4.27 -1.62
N SER A 132 -19.50 -4.11 -2.93
CA SER A 132 -18.62 -4.95 -3.73
C SER A 132 -17.14 -4.75 -3.32
N ARG A 133 -16.76 -3.53 -3.03
CA ARG A 133 -15.41 -3.19 -2.53
C ARG A 133 -15.20 -3.63 -1.09
N ALA A 134 -16.24 -3.51 -0.23
CA ALA A 134 -16.18 -3.98 1.15
C ALA A 134 -15.95 -5.50 1.23
N ARG A 135 -16.49 -6.27 0.28
CA ARG A 135 -16.20 -7.71 0.17
C ARG A 135 -14.73 -7.98 -0.15
N ILE A 136 -14.14 -7.25 -1.10
CA ILE A 136 -12.71 -7.36 -1.43
C ILE A 136 -11.84 -6.98 -0.21
N LEU A 137 -12.25 -5.95 0.52
CA LEU A 137 -11.60 -5.54 1.78
C LEU A 137 -11.58 -6.69 2.80
N SER A 138 -12.71 -7.34 3.04
CA SER A 138 -12.80 -8.50 3.96
C SER A 138 -11.86 -9.62 3.53
N GLU A 139 -11.90 -10.03 2.27
CA GLU A 139 -11.02 -11.05 1.71
C GLU A 139 -9.53 -10.71 1.87
N ASN A 140 -9.16 -9.45 1.72
CA ASN A 140 -7.78 -9.01 1.86
C ASN A 140 -7.31 -8.97 3.33
N ILE A 141 -8.17 -8.51 4.24
CA ILE A 141 -7.86 -8.49 5.68
C ILE A 141 -7.77 -9.91 6.24
N GLU A 142 -8.67 -10.82 5.85
CA GLU A 142 -8.64 -12.22 6.29
C GLU A 142 -7.38 -12.94 5.80
N ARG A 143 -6.92 -12.60 4.58
CA ARG A 143 -5.72 -13.18 3.99
C ARG A 143 -4.44 -12.66 4.64
N PHE A 144 -4.36 -11.36 4.95
CA PHE A 144 -3.18 -10.69 5.50
C PHE A 144 -3.02 -10.95 6.99
#